data_1df5dd9f025e7d577b920d74ae7a6350
#
_entry.id   1df5dd9f025e7d577b920d74ae7a6350
#
_cell.length_a   1.000
_cell.length_b   1.000
_cell.length_c   1.000
_cell.angle_alpha   90.00
_cell.angle_beta   90.00
_cell.angle_gamma   90.00
#
_symmetry.space_group_name_H-M   'P 1'
#
loop_
_entity.id
_entity.type
_entity.pdbx_description
1 polymer ?
#
loop_
_entity_poly.entity_id
_entity_poly.type
_entity_poly.pdbx_seq_one_letter_code
_entity_poly.pdbx_strand_id
1 'polypeptide(L)'
;MFLNPYIKYVSKNVISRKRIKFLYQGKIVFVRLYNGEVNSVVKPYIMRQFFKKSMFVFLFGGFVYGALEILWRGYTHPSMLLLGGICFLIIYGCEQRQTKYISPLSRAAVYAAFITCLEFIFGLILNIGLGLDIWDYSDLYFNLCGQICLLFSLLWFVLSMLCIYLCKALRFFFEK
;
A
#
# COMPACT_ATOMS: atom_id res chain seq x y z
N MET A 1 17.75 -0.16 -15.69
CA MET A 1 18.41 -0.68 -14.47
C MET A 1 18.17 0.33 -13.36
N PHE A 2 17.07 0.17 -12.62
CA PHE A 2 16.65 1.14 -11.59
C PHE A 2 17.33 0.82 -10.28
N LEU A 3 18.38 1.58 -9.95
CA LEU A 3 19.01 1.57 -8.63
C LEU A 3 18.00 2.14 -7.60
N ASN A 4 17.66 1.33 -6.61
CA ASN A 4 16.78 1.69 -5.50
C ASN A 4 17.35 2.91 -4.76
N PRO A 5 16.65 4.07 -4.67
CA PRO A 5 17.16 5.31 -4.08
C PRO A 5 17.47 5.23 -2.58
N TYR A 6 17.16 4.11 -1.94
CA TYR A 6 17.40 3.88 -0.50
C TYR A 6 18.74 3.21 -0.17
N ILE A 7 19.58 2.89 -1.18
CA ILE A 7 20.92 2.35 -0.96
C ILE A 7 21.93 3.48 -1.10
N LYS A 8 22.22 4.19 -0.03
CA LYS A 8 23.40 5.07 0.03
C LYS A 8 24.65 4.22 0.31
N TYR A 9 25.53 4.20 -0.65
CA TYR A 9 26.87 3.57 -0.51
C TYR A 9 27.67 4.35 0.52
N VAL A 10 27.93 3.78 1.68
CA VAL A 10 28.80 4.38 2.70
C VAL A 10 30.15 3.69 2.64
N SER A 11 31.09 4.38 1.99
CA SER A 11 32.55 4.17 2.04
C SER A 11 33.16 3.12 1.15
N LYS A 12 34.03 3.62 0.24
CA LYS A 12 34.93 2.87 -0.63
C LYS A 12 36.16 2.25 0.10
N ASN A 13 36.38 2.47 1.40
CA ASN A 13 37.65 2.25 2.05
C ASN A 13 37.70 1.29 3.24
N VAL A 14 36.76 0.34 3.37
CA VAL A 14 36.91 -0.73 4.37
C VAL A 14 36.77 -2.07 3.68
N ILE A 15 37.74 -2.38 2.80
CA ILE A 15 38.03 -3.75 2.33
C ILE A 15 38.98 -4.37 3.34
N SER A 16 38.46 -4.72 4.50
CA SER A 16 39.19 -5.61 5.39
C SER A 16 38.23 -6.70 5.83
N ARG A 17 38.45 -7.91 5.36
CA ARG A 17 37.79 -9.16 5.73
C ARG A 17 36.29 -9.27 5.41
N LYS A 18 35.94 -9.51 4.13
CA LYS A 18 34.71 -10.22 3.73
C LYS A 18 33.39 -9.65 4.30
N ARG A 19 33.31 -8.38 4.75
CA ARG A 19 32.11 -7.72 5.21
C ARG A 19 31.94 -6.36 4.57
N ILE A 20 30.76 -6.09 4.01
CA ILE A 20 30.41 -4.77 3.48
C ILE A 20 29.33 -4.16 4.38
N LYS A 21 29.49 -2.87 4.66
CA LYS A 21 28.54 -2.08 5.45
C LYS A 21 27.58 -1.35 4.50
N PHE A 22 26.30 -1.62 4.61
CA PHE A 22 25.25 -0.93 3.88
C PHE A 22 24.38 -0.13 4.82
N LEU A 23 23.95 1.04 4.40
CA LEU A 23 22.91 1.80 5.08
C LEU A 23 21.58 1.48 4.38
N TYR A 24 20.68 0.79 5.07
CA TYR A 24 19.34 0.49 4.60
C TYR A 24 18.32 1.01 5.61
N GLN A 25 17.42 1.91 5.18
CA GLN A 25 16.41 2.56 6.03
C GLN A 25 16.98 3.14 7.34
N GLY A 26 18.10 3.88 7.27
CA GLY A 26 18.75 4.47 8.44
C GLY A 26 19.49 3.47 9.34
N LYS A 27 19.42 2.17 9.08
CA LYS A 27 20.13 1.13 9.84
C LYS A 27 21.37 0.64 9.10
N ILE A 28 22.45 0.43 9.86
CA ILE A 28 23.68 -0.14 9.33
C ILE A 28 23.52 -1.65 9.29
N VAL A 29 23.54 -2.21 8.07
CA VAL A 29 23.51 -3.66 7.82
C VAL A 29 24.90 -4.13 7.42
N PHE A 30 25.44 -5.09 8.15
CA PHE A 30 26.71 -5.74 7.80
C PHE A 30 26.41 -7.02 7.02
N VAL A 31 26.88 -7.09 5.79
CA VAL A 31 26.74 -8.29 4.96
C VAL A 31 28.11 -8.94 4.77
N ARG A 32 28.19 -10.23 5.07
CA ARG A 32 29.38 -11.05 4.82
C ARG A 32 29.41 -11.45 3.35
N LEU A 33 30.47 -11.10 2.65
CA LEU A 33 30.66 -11.56 1.27
C LEU A 33 31.04 -13.04 1.26
N TYR A 34 30.38 -13.79 0.41
CA TYR A 34 30.77 -15.14 0.02
C TYR A 34 31.15 -15.07 -1.47
N ASN A 35 32.36 -15.50 -1.81
CA ASN A 35 32.94 -15.50 -3.18
C ASN A 35 32.95 -14.13 -3.91
N GLY A 36 32.98 -13.00 -3.18
CA GLY A 36 33.10 -11.68 -3.79
C GLY A 36 31.83 -11.09 -4.39
N GLU A 37 30.72 -11.82 -4.41
CA GLU A 37 29.46 -11.35 -4.99
C GLU A 37 28.51 -10.73 -3.94
N VAL A 38 28.41 -9.41 -3.96
CA VAL A 38 27.49 -8.63 -3.11
C VAL A 38 26.02 -8.92 -3.46
N ASN A 39 25.74 -9.13 -4.74
CA ASN A 39 24.37 -9.22 -5.26
C ASN A 39 23.64 -10.50 -4.83
N SER A 40 24.35 -11.61 -4.63
CA SER A 40 23.74 -12.90 -4.29
C SER A 40 23.17 -12.97 -2.87
N VAL A 41 23.71 -12.18 -1.94
CA VAL A 41 23.28 -12.20 -0.52
C VAL A 41 22.40 -11.01 -0.17
N VAL A 42 22.73 -9.82 -0.68
CA VAL A 42 22.03 -8.57 -0.34
C VAL A 42 20.66 -8.49 -0.99
N LYS A 43 20.56 -8.87 -2.25
CA LYS A 43 19.31 -8.80 -3.02
C LYS A 43 18.17 -9.66 -2.42
N PRO A 44 18.37 -10.95 -2.09
CA PRO A 44 17.31 -11.74 -1.47
C PRO A 44 16.93 -11.24 -0.06
N TYR A 45 17.88 -10.73 0.72
CA TYR A 45 17.57 -10.14 2.02
C TYR A 45 16.65 -8.90 1.89
N ILE A 46 17.00 -7.96 1.01
CA ILE A 46 16.21 -6.75 0.75
C ILE A 46 14.82 -7.12 0.22
N MET A 47 14.74 -8.08 -0.72
CA MET A 47 13.46 -8.56 -1.24
C MET A 47 12.58 -9.17 -0.15
N ARG A 48 13.16 -9.97 0.74
CA ARG A 48 12.43 -10.58 1.86
C ARG A 48 11.87 -9.54 2.83
N GLN A 49 12.64 -8.50 3.14
CA GLN A 49 12.19 -7.40 4.00
C GLN A 49 11.09 -6.57 3.33
N PHE A 50 11.27 -6.27 2.04
CA PHE A 50 10.26 -5.59 1.25
C PHE A 50 8.94 -6.38 1.20
N PHE A 51 9.02 -7.69 0.96
CA PHE A 51 7.85 -8.57 0.92
C PHE A 51 7.12 -8.62 2.27
N LYS A 52 7.86 -8.79 3.39
CA LYS A 52 7.27 -8.77 4.74
C LYS A 52 6.55 -7.46 5.03
N LYS A 53 7.17 -6.32 4.70
CA LYS A 53 6.58 -5.00 4.89
C LYS A 53 5.33 -4.83 4.03
N SER A 54 5.38 -5.21 2.76
CA SER A 54 4.24 -5.12 1.83
C SER A 54 3.09 -6.01 2.27
N MET A 55 3.37 -7.23 2.72
CA MET A 55 2.36 -8.16 3.25
C MET A 55 1.70 -7.57 4.52
N PHE A 56 2.48 -7.02 5.44
CA PHE A 56 1.94 -6.37 6.64
C PHE A 56 1.01 -5.20 6.26
N VAL A 57 1.46 -4.32 5.35
CA VAL A 57 0.66 -3.17 4.90
C VAL A 57 -0.63 -3.61 4.22
N PHE A 58 -0.56 -4.64 3.37
CA PHE A 58 -1.72 -5.23 2.72
C PHE A 58 -2.74 -5.78 3.72
N LEU A 59 -2.29 -6.62 4.66
CA LEU A 59 -3.17 -7.20 5.68
C LEU A 59 -3.75 -6.11 6.58
N PHE A 60 -2.94 -5.16 7.02
CA PHE A 60 -3.40 -4.03 7.83
C PHE A 60 -4.50 -3.24 7.12
N GLY A 61 -4.30 -2.87 5.84
CA GLY A 61 -5.31 -2.16 5.05
C GLY A 61 -6.60 -2.97 4.88
N GLY A 62 -6.49 -4.26 4.58
CA GLY A 62 -7.63 -5.16 4.45
C GLY A 62 -8.42 -5.28 5.76
N PHE A 63 -7.76 -5.51 6.88
CA PHE A 63 -8.42 -5.61 8.19
C PHE A 63 -9.06 -4.30 8.64
N VAL A 64 -8.39 -3.16 8.44
CA VAL A 64 -8.97 -1.84 8.76
C VAL A 64 -10.23 -1.61 7.92
N TYR A 65 -10.18 -1.91 6.63
CA TYR A 65 -11.33 -1.76 5.76
C TYR A 65 -12.48 -2.70 6.14
N GLY A 66 -12.18 -3.99 6.37
CA GLY A 66 -13.20 -4.95 6.83
C GLY A 66 -13.83 -4.57 8.17
N ALA A 67 -13.05 -4.01 9.10
CA ALA A 67 -13.58 -3.49 10.36
C ALA A 67 -14.54 -2.31 10.14
N LEU A 68 -14.21 -1.38 9.22
CA LEU A 68 -15.11 -0.28 8.84
C LEU A 68 -16.42 -0.81 8.23
N GLU A 69 -16.36 -1.83 7.38
CA GLU A 69 -17.56 -2.47 6.81
C GLU A 69 -18.44 -3.12 7.88
N ILE A 70 -17.83 -3.87 8.81
CA ILE A 70 -18.58 -4.50 9.91
C ILE A 70 -19.25 -3.44 10.78
N LEU A 71 -18.57 -2.33 11.06
CA LEU A 71 -19.14 -1.21 11.82
C LEU A 71 -20.30 -0.51 11.07
N TRP A 72 -20.22 -0.46 9.73
CA TRP A 72 -21.22 0.20 8.91
C TRP A 72 -22.45 -0.66 8.64
N ARG A 73 -22.26 -1.91 8.22
CA ARG A 73 -23.34 -2.80 7.76
C ARG A 73 -23.45 -4.12 8.51
N GLY A 74 -22.63 -4.34 9.57
CA GLY A 74 -22.68 -5.52 10.42
C GLY A 74 -21.97 -6.75 9.87
N TYR A 75 -21.52 -6.77 8.60
CA TYR A 75 -20.82 -7.86 7.96
C TYR A 75 -19.80 -7.37 6.94
N THR A 76 -18.87 -8.25 6.54
CA THR A 76 -17.94 -8.02 5.44
C THR A 76 -17.77 -9.30 4.62
N HIS A 77 -17.34 -9.16 3.37
CA HIS A 77 -17.00 -10.29 2.50
C HIS A 77 -15.47 -10.36 2.30
N PRO A 78 -14.86 -11.57 2.17
CA PRO A 78 -13.42 -11.70 1.98
C PRO A 78 -12.83 -10.90 0.82
N SER A 79 -13.59 -10.71 -0.27
CA SER A 79 -13.18 -9.87 -1.41
C SER A 79 -12.96 -8.42 -1.03
N MET A 80 -13.68 -7.93 -0.02
CA MET A 80 -13.57 -6.53 0.45
C MET A 80 -12.31 -6.32 1.28
N LEU A 81 -11.88 -7.34 2.06
CA LEU A 81 -10.56 -7.33 2.70
C LEU A 81 -9.45 -7.31 1.65
N LEU A 82 -9.62 -8.07 0.56
CA LEU A 82 -8.69 -8.09 -0.56
C LEU A 82 -8.62 -6.71 -1.22
N LEU A 83 -9.77 -6.11 -1.57
CA LEU A 83 -9.87 -4.79 -2.19
C LEU A 83 -9.23 -3.71 -1.30
N GLY A 84 -9.60 -3.66 -0.02
CA GLY A 84 -9.04 -2.72 0.95
C GLY A 84 -7.52 -2.88 1.12
N GLY A 85 -7.03 -4.11 1.14
CA GLY A 85 -5.60 -4.43 1.19
C GLY A 85 -4.85 -3.95 -0.05
N ILE A 86 -5.39 -4.16 -1.25
CA ILE A 86 -4.81 -3.69 -2.52
C ILE A 86 -4.77 -2.17 -2.54
N CYS A 87 -5.90 -1.50 -2.24
CA CYS A 87 -5.99 -0.05 -2.22
C CYS A 87 -4.95 0.56 -1.26
N PHE A 88 -4.91 0.07 -0.02
CA PHE A 88 -4.00 0.61 0.99
C PHE A 88 -2.53 0.35 0.65
N LEU A 89 -2.19 -0.82 0.10
CA LEU A 89 -0.82 -1.14 -0.33
C LEU A 89 -0.34 -0.19 -1.44
N ILE A 90 -1.18 0.10 -2.42
CA ILE A 90 -0.85 1.00 -3.53
C ILE A 90 -0.71 2.44 -3.02
N ILE A 91 -1.65 2.92 -2.20
CA ILE A 91 -1.60 4.25 -1.58
C ILE A 91 -0.32 4.39 -0.74
N TYR A 92 -0.01 3.38 0.10
CA TYR A 92 1.22 3.37 0.88
C TYR A 92 2.47 3.45 0.00
N GLY A 93 2.52 2.70 -1.10
CA GLY A 93 3.63 2.76 -2.07
C GLY A 93 3.78 4.13 -2.72
N CYS A 94 2.67 4.79 -3.04
CA CYS A 94 2.65 6.16 -3.56
C CYS A 94 3.15 7.16 -2.50
N GLU A 95 2.66 7.08 -1.26
CA GLU A 95 3.06 7.97 -0.17
C GLU A 95 4.56 7.85 0.20
N GLN A 96 5.16 6.67 0.03
CA GLN A 96 6.61 6.50 0.22
C GLN A 96 7.47 7.25 -0.81
N ARG A 97 6.93 7.51 -2.01
CA ARG A 97 7.63 8.16 -3.12
C ARG A 97 7.30 9.64 -3.24
N GLN A 98 6.38 10.15 -2.41
CA GLN A 98 5.88 11.52 -2.52
C GLN A 98 6.96 12.57 -2.28
N THR A 99 7.04 13.50 -3.21
CA THR A 99 7.74 14.76 -3.05
C THR A 99 6.81 15.79 -2.39
N LYS A 100 7.36 16.75 -1.65
CA LYS A 100 6.60 17.73 -0.84
C LYS A 100 5.71 18.70 -1.65
N TYR A 101 5.69 18.59 -2.99
CA TYR A 101 5.06 19.58 -3.87
C TYR A 101 3.55 19.40 -4.08
N ILE A 102 2.98 18.22 -3.77
CA ILE A 102 1.55 17.97 -3.99
C ILE A 102 0.82 18.05 -2.65
N SER A 103 -0.25 18.86 -2.61
CA SER A 103 -1.05 19.04 -1.39
C SER A 103 -1.70 17.72 -0.95
N PRO A 104 -1.90 17.49 0.36
CA PRO A 104 -2.62 16.30 0.85
C PRO A 104 -4.03 16.18 0.27
N LEU A 105 -4.71 17.30 0.06
CA LEU A 105 -6.05 17.37 -0.50
C LEU A 105 -6.08 16.83 -1.95
N SER A 106 -5.15 17.30 -2.79
CA SER A 106 -5.04 16.82 -4.17
C SER A 106 -4.71 15.33 -4.25
N ARG A 107 -3.84 14.82 -3.34
CA ARG A 107 -3.54 13.41 -3.27
C ARG A 107 -4.75 12.58 -2.86
N ALA A 108 -5.50 13.05 -1.84
CA ALA A 108 -6.72 12.37 -1.40
C ALA A 108 -7.76 12.28 -2.53
N ALA A 109 -7.91 13.32 -3.35
CA ALA A 109 -8.79 13.30 -4.50
C ALA A 109 -8.37 12.24 -5.54
N VAL A 110 -7.07 12.14 -5.83
CA VAL A 110 -6.54 11.11 -6.74
C VAL A 110 -6.74 9.71 -6.16
N TYR A 111 -6.51 9.52 -4.86
CA TYR A 111 -6.70 8.21 -4.22
C TYR A 111 -8.18 7.83 -4.15
N ALA A 112 -9.07 8.77 -3.89
CA ALA A 112 -10.51 8.54 -3.92
C ALA A 112 -10.97 8.09 -5.31
N ALA A 113 -10.57 8.80 -6.36
CA ALA A 113 -10.87 8.42 -7.74
C ALA A 113 -10.31 7.02 -8.07
N PHE A 114 -9.10 6.70 -7.64
CA PHE A 114 -8.49 5.39 -7.81
C PHE A 114 -9.28 4.28 -7.09
N ILE A 115 -9.69 4.50 -5.82
CA ILE A 115 -10.50 3.54 -5.05
C ILE A 115 -11.85 3.33 -5.74
N THR A 116 -12.55 4.41 -6.13
CA THR A 116 -13.83 4.33 -6.85
C THR A 116 -13.70 3.54 -8.16
N CYS A 117 -12.62 3.73 -8.93
CA CYS A 117 -12.39 2.93 -10.13
C CYS A 117 -12.19 1.44 -9.81
N LEU A 118 -11.42 1.12 -8.77
CA LEU A 118 -11.24 -0.28 -8.37
C LEU A 118 -12.54 -0.89 -7.83
N GLU A 119 -13.31 -0.16 -7.01
CA GLU A 119 -14.63 -0.57 -6.53
C GLU A 119 -15.56 -0.89 -7.71
N PHE A 120 -15.58 -0.04 -8.73
CA PHE A 120 -16.37 -0.28 -9.93
C PHE A 120 -15.94 -1.56 -10.66
N ILE A 121 -14.64 -1.76 -10.87
CA ILE A 121 -14.11 -2.97 -11.53
C ILE A 121 -14.45 -4.23 -10.73
N PHE A 122 -14.25 -4.19 -9.41
CA PHE A 122 -14.61 -5.31 -8.53
C PHE A 122 -16.11 -5.58 -8.55
N GLY A 123 -16.95 -4.53 -8.55
CA GLY A 123 -18.40 -4.66 -8.65
C GLY A 123 -18.85 -5.29 -9.96
N LEU A 124 -18.29 -4.87 -11.09
CA LEU A 124 -18.56 -5.51 -12.38
C LEU A 124 -18.21 -7.00 -12.38
N ILE A 125 -17.09 -7.38 -11.78
CA ILE A 125 -16.64 -8.78 -11.74
C ILE A 125 -17.47 -9.59 -10.73
N LEU A 126 -17.58 -9.10 -9.50
CA LEU A 126 -18.13 -9.89 -8.39
C LEU A 126 -19.66 -9.88 -8.37
N ASN A 127 -20.28 -8.71 -8.48
CA ASN A 127 -21.74 -8.59 -8.39
C ASN A 127 -22.40 -8.91 -9.73
N ILE A 128 -21.98 -8.28 -10.82
CA ILE A 128 -22.62 -8.48 -12.12
C ILE A 128 -22.11 -9.76 -12.80
N GLY A 129 -20.80 -10.00 -12.82
CA GLY A 129 -20.21 -11.13 -13.51
C GLY A 129 -20.41 -12.48 -12.79
N LEU A 130 -20.26 -12.49 -11.47
CA LEU A 130 -20.37 -13.70 -10.64
C LEU A 130 -21.70 -13.80 -9.88
N GLY A 131 -22.53 -12.75 -9.87
CA GLY A 131 -23.84 -12.73 -9.19
C GLY A 131 -23.72 -12.86 -7.66
N LEU A 132 -22.64 -12.31 -7.05
CA LEU A 132 -22.41 -12.48 -5.61
C LEU A 132 -23.18 -11.50 -4.74
N ASP A 133 -23.73 -10.42 -5.31
CA ASP A 133 -24.54 -9.39 -4.63
C ASP A 133 -23.92 -8.90 -3.31
N ILE A 134 -22.60 -8.65 -3.32
CA ILE A 134 -21.85 -8.25 -2.12
C ILE A 134 -22.27 -6.85 -1.67
N TRP A 135 -22.54 -5.94 -2.62
CA TRP A 135 -23.13 -4.62 -2.39
C TRP A 135 -23.94 -4.19 -3.61
N ASP A 136 -24.91 -3.33 -3.38
CA ASP A 136 -25.73 -2.69 -4.41
C ASP A 136 -26.04 -1.24 -4.01
N TYR A 137 -25.76 -0.31 -4.90
CA TYR A 137 -26.05 1.12 -4.74
C TYR A 137 -27.14 1.60 -5.70
N SER A 138 -27.94 0.70 -6.29
CA SER A 138 -28.97 1.05 -7.28
C SER A 138 -29.99 2.05 -6.76
N ASP A 139 -30.30 2.01 -5.46
CA ASP A 139 -31.24 2.93 -4.80
C ASP A 139 -30.63 4.29 -4.44
N LEU A 140 -29.30 4.48 -4.66
CA LEU A 140 -28.63 5.72 -4.33
C LEU A 140 -28.49 6.64 -5.54
N TYR A 141 -28.59 7.95 -5.29
CA TYR A 141 -28.45 8.95 -6.35
C TYR A 141 -27.04 8.94 -6.98
N PHE A 142 -26.99 9.21 -8.28
CA PHE A 142 -25.76 9.23 -9.07
C PHE A 142 -24.96 7.94 -8.98
N ASN A 143 -25.68 6.78 -8.94
CA ASN A 143 -25.01 5.49 -9.07
C ASN A 143 -24.67 5.19 -10.53
N LEU A 144 -23.66 4.35 -10.74
CA LEU A 144 -23.30 3.78 -12.02
C LEU A 144 -23.40 2.27 -11.92
N CYS A 145 -24.40 1.69 -12.62
CA CYS A 145 -24.71 0.25 -12.63
C CYS A 145 -24.89 -0.34 -11.22
N GLY A 146 -25.31 0.43 -10.20
CA GLY A 146 -25.42 -0.01 -8.81
C GLY A 146 -24.08 -0.32 -8.13
N GLN A 147 -22.92 -0.15 -8.82
CA GLN A 147 -21.62 -0.59 -8.29
C GLN A 147 -20.86 0.52 -7.61
N ILE A 148 -21.02 1.76 -8.03
CA ILE A 148 -20.46 2.96 -7.39
C ILE A 148 -21.54 4.05 -7.32
N CYS A 149 -21.42 4.98 -6.37
CA CYS A 149 -22.25 6.17 -6.32
C CYS A 149 -21.49 7.39 -5.79
N LEU A 150 -22.06 8.58 -6.01
CA LEU A 150 -21.41 9.83 -5.60
C LEU A 150 -21.16 9.90 -4.08
N LEU A 151 -22.12 9.44 -3.27
CA LEU A 151 -22.02 9.47 -1.81
C LEU A 151 -20.78 8.69 -1.32
N PHE A 152 -20.61 7.45 -1.78
CA PHE A 152 -19.48 6.62 -1.39
C PHE A 152 -18.16 7.10 -2.01
N SER A 153 -18.19 7.68 -3.22
CA SER A 153 -17.00 8.32 -3.81
C SER A 153 -16.51 9.52 -2.97
N LEU A 154 -17.42 10.30 -2.39
CA LEU A 154 -17.07 11.36 -1.44
C LEU A 154 -16.56 10.80 -0.11
N LEU A 155 -17.13 9.70 0.37
CA LEU A 155 -16.61 9.00 1.56
C LEU A 155 -15.20 8.49 1.33
N TRP A 156 -14.89 7.95 0.15
CA TRP A 156 -13.53 7.55 -0.24
C TRP A 156 -12.54 8.71 -0.18
N PHE A 157 -12.99 9.92 -0.50
CA PHE A 157 -12.14 11.11 -0.37
C PHE A 157 -11.77 11.38 1.10
N VAL A 158 -12.73 11.33 2.02
CA VAL A 158 -12.48 11.50 3.46
C VAL A 158 -11.58 10.38 3.99
N LEU A 159 -11.86 9.13 3.64
CA LEU A 159 -11.04 7.98 4.04
C LEU A 159 -9.63 8.05 3.47
N SER A 160 -9.45 8.58 2.25
CA SER A 160 -8.14 8.78 1.64
C SER A 160 -7.30 9.81 2.42
N MET A 161 -7.92 10.85 2.98
CA MET A 161 -7.22 11.76 3.89
C MET A 161 -6.70 11.03 5.13
N LEU A 162 -7.52 10.18 5.75
CA LEU A 162 -7.10 9.35 6.89
C LEU A 162 -5.99 8.37 6.50
N CYS A 163 -6.09 7.74 5.32
CA CYS A 163 -5.04 6.85 4.78
C CYS A 163 -3.68 7.54 4.67
N ILE A 164 -3.63 8.81 4.22
CA ILE A 164 -2.38 9.58 4.14
C ILE A 164 -1.73 9.70 5.53
N TYR A 165 -2.51 9.99 6.58
CA TYR A 165 -1.99 10.07 7.95
C TYR A 165 -1.56 8.72 8.49
N LEU A 166 -2.33 7.65 8.23
CA LEU A 166 -1.96 6.28 8.58
C LEU A 166 -0.66 5.85 7.90
N CYS A 167 -0.47 6.18 6.63
CA CYS A 167 0.77 5.92 5.90
C CYS A 167 1.98 6.61 6.55
N LYS A 168 1.82 7.84 7.03
CA LYS A 168 2.87 8.56 7.77
C LYS A 168 3.18 7.88 9.09
N ALA A 169 2.17 7.46 9.85
CA ALA A 169 2.33 6.76 11.12
C ALA A 169 3.04 5.41 10.93
N LEU A 170 2.63 4.62 9.95
CA LEU A 170 3.27 3.34 9.62
C LEU A 170 4.72 3.54 9.15
N ARG A 171 4.99 4.58 8.38
CA ARG A 171 6.36 4.93 7.98
C ARG A 171 7.24 5.17 9.20
N PHE A 172 6.77 5.99 10.15
CA PHE A 172 7.49 6.26 11.40
C PHE A 172 7.73 4.97 12.21
N PHE A 173 6.75 4.06 12.25
CA PHE A 173 6.87 2.76 12.92
C PHE A 173 7.95 1.87 12.29
N PHE A 174 8.03 1.83 10.95
CA PHE A 174 9.01 0.99 10.25
C PHE A 174 10.42 1.60 10.17
N GLU A 175 10.58 2.90 10.41
CA GLU A 175 11.88 3.59 10.37
C GLU A 175 12.55 3.67 11.74
N LYS A 176 11.82 3.32 12.83
CA LYS A 176 12.39 3.10 14.17
C LYS A 176 13.09 1.74 14.25
#